data_bd45c47230eaec5c326cad7a646088a2
#
_entry.id   bd45c47230eaec5c326cad7a646088a2
#
_cell.length_a   1.000
_cell.length_b   1.000
_cell.length_c   1.000
_cell.angle_alpha   90.00
_cell.angle_beta   90.00
_cell.angle_gamma   90.00
#
_symmetry.space_group_name_H-M   'P 1'
#
loop_
_entity.id
_entity.type
_entity.pdbx_description
1 polymer ?
#
loop_
_entity_poly.entity_id
_entity_poly.type
_entity_poly.pdbx_seq_one_letter_code
_entity_poly.pdbx_strand_id
1 'polypeptide(L)'
;MSDHSSDRIVVAVDGSAPSDAAIQWAIEAAVMRNVPVALLHVVLPGLPVWGPGYAMAPLPPDYTELQREDGQRVLDSARRDAEAASRQVEVSSELVFAAPVPTLIGASKDAQMIVVGCRGQGAWRRGLLGSVSTALIHHAHCPVAVIHDPADAPVRSTGPVVVGVDGSQASELATALAFHEAAWRGSDLIAIHAWLDTEASALPRSIWPHVKQEAEATLAERLAGWSERYPDVTVHRHVSFDQPARHLIESAETAQLVVVGSHGRGGFAGMLLGSVSSTVAHAVHAPMIVARQS
;
A
#
# COMPACT_ATOMS: atom_id res chain seq x y z
N MET A 1 5.90 -0.51 -31.61
CA MET A 1 5.21 -1.29 -30.57
C MET A 1 5.35 -0.47 -29.29
N SER A 2 4.31 0.27 -28.95
CA SER A 2 4.28 1.18 -27.80
C SER A 2 4.31 0.33 -26.52
N ASP A 3 5.27 0.58 -25.67
CA ASP A 3 5.49 -0.03 -24.38
C ASP A 3 4.36 0.43 -23.42
N HIS A 4 3.23 -0.29 -23.40
CA HIS A 4 2.08 0.00 -22.54
C HIS A 4 2.10 -0.82 -21.24
N SER A 5 3.23 -1.48 -20.91
CA SER A 5 3.30 -2.42 -19.80
C SER A 5 3.35 -1.76 -18.42
N SER A 6 3.80 -0.51 -18.31
CA SER A 6 3.96 0.20 -17.02
C SER A 6 2.75 1.06 -16.60
N ASP A 7 1.69 1.12 -17.39
CA ASP A 7 0.54 2.04 -17.17
C ASP A 7 -0.70 1.34 -16.57
N ARG A 8 -0.56 0.21 -15.91
CA ARG A 8 -1.68 -0.52 -15.31
C ARG A 8 -1.55 -0.65 -13.81
N ILE A 9 -2.69 -0.77 -13.13
CA ILE A 9 -2.75 -1.20 -11.74
C ILE A 9 -2.89 -2.73 -11.71
N VAL A 10 -2.01 -3.42 -10.97
CA VAL A 10 -2.11 -4.86 -10.73
C VAL A 10 -2.78 -5.09 -9.38
N VAL A 11 -3.80 -5.93 -9.32
CA VAL A 11 -4.48 -6.30 -8.08
C VAL A 11 -4.24 -7.78 -7.80
N ALA A 12 -3.61 -8.07 -6.66
CA ALA A 12 -3.48 -9.45 -6.19
C ALA A 12 -4.79 -9.90 -5.56
N VAL A 13 -5.41 -10.94 -6.12
CA VAL A 13 -6.71 -11.45 -5.67
C VAL A 13 -6.60 -12.88 -5.16
N ASP A 14 -7.28 -13.17 -4.03
CA ASP A 14 -7.34 -14.51 -3.44
C ASP A 14 -8.73 -14.92 -2.97
N GLY A 15 -9.74 -14.06 -3.20
CA GLY A 15 -11.13 -14.30 -2.79
C GLY A 15 -11.41 -14.09 -1.30
N SER A 16 -10.51 -13.39 -0.58
CA SER A 16 -10.74 -12.95 0.79
C SER A 16 -11.43 -11.57 0.82
N ALA A 17 -12.12 -11.22 1.91
CA ALA A 17 -12.77 -9.92 2.05
C ALA A 17 -11.80 -8.73 1.90
N PRO A 18 -10.55 -8.75 2.43
CA PRO A 18 -9.58 -7.71 2.13
C PRO A 18 -9.19 -7.63 0.64
N SER A 19 -9.17 -8.78 -0.06
CA SER A 19 -8.94 -8.81 -1.52
C SER A 19 -10.09 -8.16 -2.29
N ASP A 20 -11.35 -8.40 -1.88
CA ASP A 20 -12.53 -7.79 -2.50
C ASP A 20 -12.51 -6.26 -2.28
N ALA A 21 -12.16 -5.81 -1.07
CA ALA A 21 -11.95 -4.38 -0.80
C ALA A 21 -10.82 -3.78 -1.63
N ALA A 22 -9.74 -4.53 -1.86
CA ALA A 22 -8.63 -4.12 -2.70
C ALA A 22 -9.05 -3.93 -4.18
N ILE A 23 -9.95 -4.77 -4.70
CA ILE A 23 -10.53 -4.61 -6.04
C ILE A 23 -11.31 -3.31 -6.13
N GLN A 24 -12.21 -3.03 -5.19
CA GLN A 24 -13.01 -1.80 -5.19
C GLN A 24 -12.12 -0.55 -5.16
N TRP A 25 -11.16 -0.51 -4.24
CA TRP A 25 -10.23 0.60 -4.13
C TRP A 25 -9.38 0.78 -5.41
N ALA A 26 -8.92 -0.32 -6.02
CA ALA A 26 -8.12 -0.28 -7.24
C ALA A 26 -8.91 0.24 -8.44
N ILE A 27 -10.19 -0.12 -8.57
CA ILE A 27 -11.05 0.39 -9.63
C ILE A 27 -11.30 1.90 -9.47
N GLU A 28 -11.57 2.38 -8.25
CA GLU A 28 -11.69 3.82 -7.97
C GLU A 28 -10.39 4.56 -8.34
N ALA A 29 -9.25 4.00 -7.93
CA ALA A 29 -7.94 4.53 -8.25
C ALA A 29 -7.65 4.53 -9.76
N ALA A 30 -8.08 3.51 -10.48
CA ALA A 30 -7.92 3.38 -11.93
C ALA A 30 -8.78 4.39 -12.70
N VAL A 31 -10.02 4.63 -12.25
CA VAL A 31 -10.89 5.68 -12.82
C VAL A 31 -10.22 7.05 -12.71
N MET A 32 -9.72 7.41 -11.52
CA MET A 32 -9.05 8.69 -11.27
C MET A 32 -7.78 8.87 -12.12
N ARG A 33 -7.04 7.79 -12.38
CA ARG A 33 -5.80 7.81 -13.14
C ARG A 33 -5.97 7.54 -14.63
N ASN A 34 -7.17 7.13 -15.05
CA ASN A 34 -7.47 6.69 -16.42
C ASN A 34 -6.52 5.59 -16.92
N VAL A 35 -6.35 4.53 -16.12
CA VAL A 35 -5.47 3.39 -16.43
C VAL A 35 -6.23 2.05 -16.31
N PRO A 36 -5.81 0.99 -17.03
CA PRO A 36 -6.42 -0.34 -16.93
C PRO A 36 -6.05 -1.03 -15.62
N VAL A 37 -6.84 -2.06 -15.27
CA VAL A 37 -6.61 -2.94 -14.12
C VAL A 37 -6.35 -4.37 -14.59
N ALA A 38 -5.35 -5.02 -13.99
CA ALA A 38 -5.06 -6.43 -14.16
C ALA A 38 -5.29 -7.18 -12.84
N LEU A 39 -6.27 -8.06 -12.80
CA LEU A 39 -6.54 -8.96 -11.68
C LEU A 39 -5.62 -10.17 -11.79
N LEU A 40 -4.78 -10.41 -10.80
CA LEU A 40 -3.83 -11.52 -10.80
C LEU A 40 -4.12 -12.46 -9.63
N HIS A 41 -4.57 -13.68 -9.94
CA HIS A 41 -4.71 -14.75 -8.97
C HIS A 41 -3.58 -15.75 -9.12
N VAL A 42 -2.83 -16.01 -8.05
CA VAL A 42 -1.68 -16.91 -8.08
C VAL A 42 -1.96 -18.09 -7.18
N VAL A 43 -2.07 -19.27 -7.78
CA VAL A 43 -2.29 -20.55 -7.09
C VAL A 43 -0.97 -21.25 -6.91
N LEU A 44 -0.61 -21.54 -5.65
CA LEU A 44 0.53 -22.40 -5.38
C LEU A 44 0.19 -23.83 -5.80
N PRO A 45 0.93 -24.44 -6.74
CA PRO A 45 0.70 -25.83 -7.12
C PRO A 45 0.77 -26.73 -5.89
N GLY A 46 -0.20 -27.62 -5.74
CA GLY A 46 -0.34 -28.46 -4.55
C GLY A 46 0.93 -29.26 -4.27
N LEU A 47 1.47 -29.04 -3.08
CA LEU A 47 2.46 -29.93 -2.48
C LEU A 47 1.72 -30.92 -1.60
N PRO A 48 2.16 -32.20 -1.54
CA PRO A 48 1.62 -33.14 -0.58
C PRO A 48 1.69 -32.55 0.83
N VAL A 49 0.58 -32.57 1.56
CA VAL A 49 0.54 -32.05 2.93
C VAL A 49 1.35 -32.98 3.83
N TRP A 50 2.45 -32.47 4.36
CA TRP A 50 3.24 -33.15 5.37
C TRP A 50 2.65 -32.84 6.75
N GLY A 51 2.00 -33.80 7.38
CA GLY A 51 1.59 -33.72 8.78
C GLY A 51 2.33 -34.78 9.61
N PRO A 52 2.64 -34.51 10.89
CA PRO A 52 3.21 -35.53 11.76
C PRO A 52 2.23 -36.72 11.87
N GLY A 53 2.63 -37.88 11.33
CA GLY A 53 1.87 -39.11 11.38
C GLY A 53 1.03 -39.49 10.12
N TYR A 54 1.05 -38.68 9.08
CA TYR A 54 0.40 -39.04 7.80
C TYR A 54 1.45 -39.48 6.77
N ALA A 55 1.33 -40.70 6.31
CA ALA A 55 2.00 -41.16 5.08
C ALA A 55 1.53 -40.27 3.92
N MET A 56 2.43 -39.96 2.98
CA MET A 56 2.07 -39.21 1.76
C MET A 56 0.84 -39.85 1.10
N ALA A 57 -0.33 -39.24 1.28
CA ALA A 57 -1.46 -39.57 0.45
C ALA A 57 -1.19 -38.96 -0.93
N PRO A 58 -1.20 -39.70 -2.02
CA PRO A 58 -1.09 -39.14 -3.36
C PRO A 58 -2.27 -38.15 -3.54
N LEU A 59 -1.98 -37.00 -4.13
CA LEU A 59 -3.03 -36.05 -4.49
C LEU A 59 -4.01 -36.76 -5.45
N PRO A 60 -5.31 -36.46 -5.36
CA PRO A 60 -6.27 -36.95 -6.33
C PRO A 60 -5.80 -36.66 -7.76
N PRO A 61 -6.03 -37.53 -8.73
CA PRO A 61 -5.60 -37.33 -10.11
C PRO A 61 -6.10 -36.03 -10.75
N ASP A 62 -7.25 -35.54 -10.29
CA ASP A 62 -7.95 -34.33 -10.72
C ASP A 62 -7.63 -33.11 -9.87
N TYR A 63 -6.71 -33.23 -8.90
CA TYR A 63 -6.42 -32.14 -7.95
C TYR A 63 -6.02 -30.81 -8.63
N THR A 64 -5.19 -30.89 -9.68
CA THR A 64 -4.77 -29.71 -10.44
C THR A 64 -5.94 -29.07 -11.19
N GLU A 65 -6.86 -29.88 -11.69
CA GLU A 65 -8.05 -29.34 -12.36
C GLU A 65 -9.00 -28.67 -11.35
N LEU A 66 -9.22 -29.29 -10.20
CA LEU A 66 -9.98 -28.66 -9.10
C LEU A 66 -9.37 -27.33 -8.67
N GLN A 67 -8.03 -27.26 -8.53
CA GLN A 67 -7.36 -25.98 -8.24
C GLN A 67 -7.58 -24.94 -9.36
N ARG A 68 -7.58 -25.37 -10.61
CA ARG A 68 -7.85 -24.48 -11.76
C ARG A 68 -9.27 -23.95 -11.73
N GLU A 69 -10.25 -24.82 -11.51
CA GLU A 69 -11.65 -24.44 -11.40
C GLU A 69 -11.90 -23.47 -10.23
N ASP A 70 -11.27 -23.74 -9.08
CA ASP A 70 -11.35 -22.85 -7.90
C ASP A 70 -10.74 -21.49 -8.18
N GLY A 71 -9.53 -21.46 -8.75
CA GLY A 71 -8.86 -20.21 -9.12
C GLY A 71 -9.64 -19.42 -10.16
N GLN A 72 -10.25 -20.10 -11.14
CA GLN A 72 -11.08 -19.43 -12.14
C GLN A 72 -12.35 -18.84 -11.52
N ARG A 73 -12.99 -19.52 -10.55
CA ARG A 73 -14.14 -18.99 -9.82
C ARG A 73 -13.79 -17.71 -9.03
N VAL A 74 -12.60 -17.68 -8.41
CA VAL A 74 -12.10 -16.48 -7.72
C VAL A 74 -11.96 -15.33 -8.71
N LEU A 75 -11.30 -15.55 -9.84
CA LEU A 75 -11.12 -14.52 -10.89
C LEU A 75 -12.44 -14.06 -11.51
N ASP A 76 -13.37 -14.97 -11.77
CA ASP A 76 -14.67 -14.64 -12.34
C ASP A 76 -15.51 -13.80 -11.36
N SER A 77 -15.39 -14.06 -10.05
CA SER A 77 -16.01 -13.21 -9.02
C SER A 77 -15.37 -11.84 -9.00
N ALA A 78 -14.05 -11.78 -8.87
CA ALA A 78 -13.27 -10.54 -8.84
C ALA A 78 -13.54 -9.65 -10.07
N ARG A 79 -13.65 -10.26 -11.24
CA ARG A 79 -13.98 -9.55 -12.49
C ARG A 79 -15.40 -8.96 -12.47
N ARG A 80 -16.39 -9.74 -12.01
CA ARG A 80 -17.77 -9.21 -11.88
C ARG A 80 -17.83 -8.03 -10.91
N ASP A 81 -17.11 -8.11 -9.78
CA ASP A 81 -17.07 -7.03 -8.79
C ASP A 81 -16.39 -5.78 -9.35
N ALA A 82 -15.30 -5.94 -10.10
CA ALA A 82 -14.62 -4.85 -10.78
C ALA A 82 -15.50 -4.19 -11.85
N GLU A 83 -16.15 -4.97 -12.71
CA GLU A 83 -17.07 -4.48 -13.76
C GLU A 83 -18.33 -3.82 -13.18
N ALA A 84 -18.79 -4.27 -12.00
CA ALA A 84 -19.90 -3.66 -11.28
C ALA A 84 -19.52 -2.30 -10.67
N ALA A 85 -18.26 -2.17 -10.19
CA ALA A 85 -17.75 -0.93 -9.62
C ALA A 85 -17.56 0.17 -10.68
N SER A 86 -17.07 -0.17 -11.87
CA SER A 86 -16.96 0.77 -12.99
C SER A 86 -16.86 0.06 -14.34
N ARG A 87 -17.67 0.51 -15.30
CA ARG A 87 -17.60 0.07 -16.69
C ARG A 87 -16.60 0.87 -17.54
N GLN A 88 -15.99 1.90 -16.96
CA GLN A 88 -15.04 2.77 -17.67
C GLN A 88 -13.62 2.23 -17.64
N VAL A 89 -13.32 1.32 -16.71
CA VAL A 89 -11.98 0.73 -16.54
C VAL A 89 -11.89 -0.54 -17.36
N GLU A 90 -10.85 -0.64 -18.18
CA GLU A 90 -10.51 -1.90 -18.83
C GLU A 90 -9.95 -2.88 -17.80
N VAL A 91 -10.58 -4.05 -17.66
CA VAL A 91 -10.22 -5.07 -16.68
C VAL A 91 -9.76 -6.35 -17.38
N SER A 92 -8.52 -6.73 -17.15
CA SER A 92 -7.96 -8.04 -17.54
C SER A 92 -7.83 -8.95 -16.31
N SER A 93 -7.77 -10.26 -16.53
CA SER A 93 -7.59 -11.23 -15.44
C SER A 93 -6.67 -12.35 -15.87
N GLU A 94 -5.80 -12.81 -14.96
CA GLU A 94 -4.82 -13.85 -15.20
C GLU A 94 -4.75 -14.82 -14.00
N LEU A 95 -4.79 -16.14 -14.30
CA LEU A 95 -4.57 -17.22 -13.36
C LEU A 95 -3.18 -17.82 -13.57
N VAL A 96 -2.33 -17.73 -12.54
CA VAL A 96 -0.95 -18.24 -12.61
C VAL A 96 -0.73 -19.35 -11.59
N PHE A 97 -0.18 -20.47 -12.04
CA PHE A 97 0.24 -21.58 -11.17
C PHE A 97 1.72 -21.43 -10.82
N ALA A 98 2.02 -20.77 -9.69
CA ALA A 98 3.38 -20.51 -9.23
C ALA A 98 3.40 -20.14 -7.74
N ALA A 99 4.59 -19.84 -7.20
CA ALA A 99 4.72 -19.26 -5.87
C ALA A 99 4.21 -17.81 -5.86
N PRO A 100 3.23 -17.42 -4.99
CA PRO A 100 2.60 -16.11 -5.04
C PRO A 100 3.56 -14.92 -4.89
N VAL A 101 4.45 -14.96 -3.89
CA VAL A 101 5.34 -13.84 -3.59
C VAL A 101 6.26 -13.48 -4.77
N PRO A 102 7.09 -14.39 -5.32
CA PRO A 102 7.96 -14.05 -6.44
C PRO A 102 7.20 -13.66 -7.70
N THR A 103 6.03 -14.25 -7.95
CA THR A 103 5.19 -13.90 -9.11
C THR A 103 4.67 -12.46 -9.01
N LEU A 104 4.15 -12.06 -7.85
CA LEU A 104 3.63 -10.71 -7.63
C LEU A 104 4.75 -9.66 -7.60
N ILE A 105 5.93 -10.00 -7.03
CA ILE A 105 7.11 -9.13 -7.13
C ILE A 105 7.54 -8.97 -8.60
N GLY A 106 7.51 -10.05 -9.39
CA GLY A 106 7.75 -9.99 -10.83
C GLY A 106 6.76 -9.06 -11.54
N ALA A 107 5.46 -9.20 -11.26
CA ALA A 107 4.41 -8.38 -11.85
C ALA A 107 4.52 -6.87 -11.49
N SER A 108 5.11 -6.55 -10.33
CA SER A 108 5.31 -5.16 -9.90
C SER A 108 6.34 -4.38 -10.74
N LYS A 109 7.17 -5.06 -11.56
CA LYS A 109 8.14 -4.41 -12.46
C LYS A 109 7.47 -3.66 -13.61
N ASP A 110 6.31 -4.17 -14.04
CA ASP A 110 5.57 -3.69 -15.19
C ASP A 110 4.22 -3.07 -14.77
N ALA A 111 4.11 -2.63 -13.54
CA ALA A 111 2.91 -2.03 -12.98
C ALA A 111 3.17 -0.59 -12.49
N GLN A 112 2.19 0.31 -12.70
CA GLN A 112 2.20 1.62 -12.07
C GLN A 112 2.07 1.51 -10.55
N MET A 113 1.29 0.54 -10.09
CA MET A 113 1.01 0.23 -8.69
C MET A 113 0.56 -1.22 -8.55
N ILE A 114 0.92 -1.87 -7.46
CA ILE A 114 0.31 -3.13 -7.06
C ILE A 114 -0.60 -2.91 -5.85
N VAL A 115 -1.81 -3.45 -5.91
CA VAL A 115 -2.81 -3.36 -4.84
C VAL A 115 -3.03 -4.74 -4.24
N VAL A 116 -3.05 -4.82 -2.92
CA VAL A 116 -3.20 -6.08 -2.20
C VAL A 116 -4.03 -5.90 -0.94
N GLY A 117 -4.82 -6.89 -0.58
CA GLY A 117 -5.46 -6.93 0.74
C GLY A 117 -4.42 -7.07 1.85
N CYS A 118 -4.67 -6.49 3.01
CA CYS A 118 -3.76 -6.59 4.15
C CYS A 118 -3.49 -8.04 4.57
N ARG A 119 -4.47 -8.94 4.34
CA ARG A 119 -4.43 -10.37 4.68
C ARG A 119 -5.11 -11.20 3.60
N GLY A 120 -4.74 -12.48 3.48
CA GLY A 120 -5.40 -13.46 2.63
C GLY A 120 -6.20 -14.49 3.43
N GLN A 121 -6.74 -15.51 2.73
CA GLN A 121 -7.57 -16.57 3.30
C GLN A 121 -6.95 -17.34 4.47
N GLY A 122 -5.62 -17.38 4.61
CA GLY A 122 -4.90 -18.15 5.64
C GLY A 122 -4.59 -17.41 6.94
N ALA A 123 -5.00 -16.16 7.11
CA ALA A 123 -4.57 -15.33 8.24
C ALA A 123 -5.48 -15.50 9.47
N TRP A 124 -4.95 -16.09 10.54
CA TRP A 124 -5.69 -16.40 11.79
C TRP A 124 -5.66 -15.29 12.84
N ARG A 125 -4.86 -14.23 12.69
CA ARG A 125 -4.70 -13.19 13.72
C ARG A 125 -5.07 -11.81 13.17
N ARG A 126 -6.00 -11.12 13.85
CA ARG A 126 -6.32 -9.72 13.57
C ARG A 126 -5.14 -8.83 13.91
N GLY A 127 -4.94 -7.76 13.13
CA GLY A 127 -3.92 -6.74 13.39
C GLY A 127 -2.51 -7.04 12.86
N LEU A 128 -2.31 -8.12 12.06
CA LEU A 128 -1.03 -8.39 11.40
C LEU A 128 -1.22 -8.44 9.88
N LEU A 129 -0.21 -7.94 9.15
CA LEU A 129 -0.14 -8.08 7.70
C LEU A 129 0.08 -9.55 7.31
N GLY A 130 -0.48 -9.96 6.17
CA GLY A 130 -0.23 -11.26 5.56
C GLY A 130 1.19 -11.38 5.00
N SER A 131 1.62 -12.60 4.71
CA SER A 131 2.94 -12.87 4.14
C SER A 131 3.15 -12.23 2.76
N VAL A 132 2.11 -12.21 1.91
CA VAL A 132 2.17 -11.61 0.57
C VAL A 132 2.26 -10.09 0.67
N SER A 133 1.37 -9.43 1.42
CA SER A 133 1.39 -7.98 1.61
C SER A 133 2.70 -7.52 2.25
N THR A 134 3.19 -8.22 3.28
CA THR A 134 4.51 -7.97 3.88
C THR A 134 5.63 -8.08 2.84
N ALA A 135 5.67 -9.14 2.05
CA ALA A 135 6.71 -9.32 1.04
C ALA A 135 6.67 -8.23 -0.03
N LEU A 136 5.47 -7.81 -0.47
CA LEU A 136 5.32 -6.76 -1.47
C LEU A 136 5.80 -5.40 -0.96
N ILE A 137 5.44 -4.98 0.25
CA ILE A 137 5.93 -3.71 0.82
C ILE A 137 7.44 -3.70 1.01
N HIS A 138 8.09 -4.87 1.09
CA HIS A 138 9.54 -5.01 1.18
C HIS A 138 10.25 -5.09 -0.17
N HIS A 139 9.65 -5.73 -1.18
CA HIS A 139 10.37 -6.16 -2.38
C HIS A 139 9.77 -5.72 -3.71
N ALA A 140 8.57 -5.14 -3.74
CA ALA A 140 7.97 -4.68 -4.99
C ALA A 140 8.81 -3.59 -5.66
N HIS A 141 8.69 -3.46 -6.99
CA HIS A 141 9.40 -2.50 -7.83
C HIS A 141 8.55 -1.27 -8.19
N CYS A 142 7.33 -1.20 -7.70
CA CYS A 142 6.41 -0.07 -7.85
C CYS A 142 5.76 0.25 -6.49
N PRO A 143 5.01 1.36 -6.34
CA PRO A 143 4.20 1.64 -5.16
C PRO A 143 3.26 0.49 -4.82
N VAL A 144 3.12 0.19 -3.53
CA VAL A 144 2.25 -0.88 -3.02
C VAL A 144 1.11 -0.27 -2.21
N ALA A 145 -0.13 -0.46 -2.67
CA ALA A 145 -1.31 -0.13 -1.89
C ALA A 145 -1.76 -1.35 -1.07
N VAL A 146 -1.90 -1.17 0.22
CA VAL A 146 -2.40 -2.19 1.16
C VAL A 146 -3.77 -1.77 1.64
N ILE A 147 -4.77 -2.62 1.42
CA ILE A 147 -6.16 -2.33 1.73
C ILE A 147 -6.61 -3.25 2.88
N HIS A 148 -7.20 -2.65 3.89
CA HIS A 148 -7.65 -3.36 5.08
C HIS A 148 -9.07 -3.90 4.93
N ASP A 149 -9.42 -4.88 5.77
CA ASP A 149 -10.75 -5.46 5.79
C ASP A 149 -11.77 -4.40 6.26
N PRO A 150 -12.82 -4.10 5.48
CA PRO A 150 -13.88 -3.18 5.91
C PRO A 150 -14.56 -3.58 7.23
N ALA A 151 -14.50 -4.86 7.60
CA ALA A 151 -15.00 -5.34 8.87
C ALA A 151 -14.12 -4.94 10.08
N ASP A 152 -12.85 -4.66 9.88
CA ASP A 152 -11.94 -4.17 10.92
C ASP A 152 -12.11 -2.65 11.15
N ALA A 153 -12.33 -1.89 10.08
CA ALA A 153 -12.74 -0.47 10.13
C ALA A 153 -13.35 -0.04 8.78
N PRO A 154 -14.37 0.81 8.78
CA PRO A 154 -14.98 1.26 7.53
C PRO A 154 -13.96 2.04 6.69
N VAL A 155 -13.82 1.66 5.42
CA VAL A 155 -13.03 2.43 4.45
C VAL A 155 -13.69 3.80 4.28
N ARG A 156 -12.93 4.86 4.55
CA ARG A 156 -13.43 6.22 4.36
C ARG A 156 -13.26 6.61 2.90
N SER A 157 -14.33 7.07 2.29
CA SER A 157 -14.32 7.66 0.94
C SER A 157 -14.03 9.17 0.95
N THR A 158 -14.04 9.78 2.14
CA THR A 158 -13.79 11.19 2.35
C THR A 158 -12.83 11.38 3.53
N GLY A 159 -12.08 12.46 3.51
CA GLY A 159 -11.08 12.79 4.51
C GLY A 159 -9.77 13.21 3.85
N PRO A 160 -8.77 13.66 4.62
CA PRO A 160 -7.49 14.07 4.07
C PRO A 160 -6.66 12.87 3.58
N VAL A 161 -5.73 13.15 2.68
CA VAL A 161 -4.58 12.28 2.44
C VAL A 161 -3.51 12.65 3.47
N VAL A 162 -2.87 11.67 4.09
CA VAL A 162 -1.80 11.88 5.08
C VAL A 162 -0.48 11.40 4.51
N VAL A 163 0.59 12.19 4.65
CA VAL A 163 1.94 11.80 4.20
C VAL A 163 2.99 12.03 5.27
N GLY A 164 3.90 11.06 5.41
CA GLY A 164 5.11 11.20 6.23
C GLY A 164 6.25 11.80 5.41
N VAL A 165 6.80 12.93 5.87
CA VAL A 165 7.87 13.69 5.19
C VAL A 165 9.10 13.74 6.08
N ASP A 166 10.19 13.07 5.68
CA ASP A 166 11.45 13.11 6.41
C ASP A 166 12.63 13.62 5.56
N GLY A 167 12.40 13.82 4.25
CA GLY A 167 13.39 14.30 3.29
C GLY A 167 14.35 13.24 2.77
N SER A 168 14.08 11.97 3.00
CA SER A 168 14.71 10.89 2.26
C SER A 168 14.16 10.81 0.84
N GLN A 169 14.88 10.16 -0.07
CA GLN A 169 14.42 9.94 -1.45
C GLN A 169 13.07 9.21 -1.50
N ALA A 170 12.87 8.23 -0.64
CA ALA A 170 11.59 7.53 -0.55
C ALA A 170 10.46 8.41 -0.04
N SER A 171 10.75 9.36 0.86
CA SER A 171 9.80 10.36 1.33
C SER A 171 9.44 11.38 0.24
N GLU A 172 10.37 11.75 -0.62
CA GLU A 172 10.08 12.62 -1.78
C GLU A 172 9.12 11.93 -2.76
N LEU A 173 9.31 10.62 -3.02
CA LEU A 173 8.37 9.82 -3.81
C LEU A 173 6.99 9.74 -3.14
N ALA A 174 6.96 9.53 -1.81
CA ALA A 174 5.72 9.50 -1.05
C ALA A 174 5.00 10.85 -1.11
N THR A 175 5.73 11.95 -1.03
CA THR A 175 5.19 13.32 -1.15
C THR A 175 4.58 13.54 -2.53
N ALA A 176 5.28 13.16 -3.60
CA ALA A 176 4.75 13.23 -4.97
C ALA A 176 3.44 12.47 -5.12
N LEU A 177 3.42 11.19 -4.67
CA LEU A 177 2.22 10.36 -4.71
C LEU A 177 1.07 10.96 -3.89
N ALA A 178 1.36 11.48 -2.70
CA ALA A 178 0.35 12.06 -1.82
C ALA A 178 -0.31 13.31 -2.43
N PHE A 179 0.46 14.17 -3.10
CA PHE A 179 -0.10 15.31 -3.83
C PHE A 179 -0.96 14.88 -5.02
N HIS A 180 -0.53 13.88 -5.80
CA HIS A 180 -1.33 13.31 -6.88
C HIS A 180 -2.65 12.74 -6.33
N GLU A 181 -2.59 11.93 -5.27
CA GLU A 181 -3.77 11.34 -4.64
C GLU A 181 -4.73 12.40 -4.09
N ALA A 182 -4.21 13.42 -3.40
CA ALA A 182 -5.02 14.51 -2.87
C ALA A 182 -5.72 15.29 -4.00
N ALA A 183 -5.00 15.59 -5.08
CA ALA A 183 -5.55 16.27 -6.24
C ALA A 183 -6.64 15.46 -6.94
N TRP A 184 -6.40 14.16 -7.20
CA TRP A 184 -7.40 13.29 -7.83
C TRP A 184 -8.66 13.10 -6.98
N ARG A 185 -8.49 13.07 -5.64
CA ARG A 185 -9.58 12.90 -4.68
C ARG A 185 -10.28 14.21 -4.31
N GLY A 186 -9.75 15.37 -4.75
CA GLY A 186 -10.26 16.68 -4.34
C GLY A 186 -10.22 16.87 -2.83
N SER A 187 -9.16 16.42 -2.17
CA SER A 187 -9.04 16.39 -0.72
C SER A 187 -7.84 17.18 -0.22
N ASP A 188 -7.90 17.56 1.07
CA ASP A 188 -6.77 18.17 1.76
C ASP A 188 -5.63 17.17 1.94
N LEU A 189 -4.40 17.67 2.06
CA LEU A 189 -3.19 16.93 2.36
C LEU A 189 -2.67 17.31 3.76
N ILE A 190 -2.48 16.35 4.64
CA ILE A 190 -1.78 16.51 5.91
C ILE A 190 -0.36 15.98 5.76
N ALA A 191 0.62 16.90 5.79
CA ALA A 191 2.04 16.56 5.73
C ALA A 191 2.63 16.53 7.15
N ILE A 192 3.11 15.37 7.58
CA ILE A 192 3.67 15.14 8.92
C ILE A 192 5.18 15.03 8.82
N HIS A 193 5.88 15.90 9.57
CA HIS A 193 7.33 15.85 9.71
C HIS A 193 7.70 15.68 11.19
N ALA A 194 8.46 14.63 11.51
CA ALA A 194 9.08 14.47 12.82
C ALA A 194 10.55 14.86 12.74
N TRP A 195 10.97 15.75 13.66
CA TRP A 195 12.31 16.31 13.62
C TRP A 195 13.38 15.33 14.12
N LEU A 196 13.03 14.48 15.10
CA LEU A 196 13.92 13.47 15.68
C LEU A 196 13.36 12.05 15.52
N ASP A 197 14.20 11.15 15.04
CA ASP A 197 13.90 9.70 15.00
C ASP A 197 14.20 8.98 16.34
N THR A 198 14.82 9.69 17.30
CA THR A 198 15.23 9.17 18.61
C THR A 198 14.56 9.96 19.72
N GLU A 199 14.43 9.34 20.90
CA GLU A 199 13.83 9.99 22.06
C GLU A 199 14.50 11.33 22.37
N ALA A 200 13.76 12.41 22.13
CA ALA A 200 14.20 13.80 22.30
C ALA A 200 14.36 14.22 23.77
N SER A 201 14.32 13.26 24.69
CA SER A 201 14.39 13.48 26.12
C SER A 201 15.69 14.20 26.62
N ALA A 202 16.71 14.27 25.76
CA ALA A 202 18.00 14.89 26.09
C ALA A 202 18.09 16.40 25.81
N LEU A 203 17.11 17.00 25.10
CA LEU A 203 17.16 18.42 24.74
C LEU A 203 16.46 19.30 25.77
N PRO A 204 17.07 20.45 26.20
CA PRO A 204 16.40 21.41 27.06
C PRO A 204 15.11 21.94 26.41
N ARG A 205 14.01 21.97 27.16
CA ARG A 205 12.73 22.49 26.67
C ARG A 205 12.79 23.94 26.14
N SER A 206 13.77 24.71 26.60
CA SER A 206 13.96 26.11 26.19
C SER A 206 14.33 26.28 24.71
N ILE A 207 14.90 25.25 24.05
CA ILE A 207 15.25 25.33 22.64
C ILE A 207 14.14 24.83 21.71
N TRP A 208 13.09 24.18 22.23
CA TRP A 208 11.99 23.64 21.46
C TRP A 208 11.32 24.63 20.50
N PRO A 209 11.03 25.89 20.88
CA PRO A 209 10.43 26.84 19.96
C PRO A 209 11.30 27.12 18.72
N HIS A 210 12.61 27.21 18.89
CA HIS A 210 13.53 27.45 17.77
C HIS A 210 13.62 26.25 16.83
N VAL A 211 13.73 25.05 17.41
CA VAL A 211 13.78 23.79 16.66
C VAL A 211 12.48 23.57 15.89
N LYS A 212 11.33 23.85 16.51
CA LYS A 212 10.03 23.74 15.84
C LYS A 212 9.93 24.69 14.64
N GLN A 213 10.36 25.95 14.81
CA GLN A 213 10.35 26.94 13.74
C GLN A 213 11.25 26.52 12.56
N GLU A 214 12.43 25.98 12.83
CA GLU A 214 13.34 25.47 11.81
C GLU A 214 12.74 24.26 11.07
N ALA A 215 12.13 23.32 11.80
CA ALA A 215 11.46 22.17 11.22
C ALA A 215 10.23 22.57 10.37
N GLU A 216 9.45 23.59 10.81
CA GLU A 216 8.33 24.14 10.04
C GLU A 216 8.82 24.81 8.74
N ALA A 217 9.94 25.55 8.79
CA ALA A 217 10.55 26.16 7.61
C ALA A 217 11.06 25.08 6.63
N THR A 218 11.74 24.06 7.14
CA THR A 218 12.23 22.93 6.33
C THR A 218 11.08 22.19 5.66
N LEU A 219 10.00 21.90 6.39
CA LEU A 219 8.83 21.24 5.81
C LEU A 219 8.18 22.13 4.74
N ALA A 220 8.07 23.43 5.00
CA ALA A 220 7.52 24.38 4.04
C ALA A 220 8.33 24.44 2.74
N GLU A 221 9.65 24.48 2.86
CA GLU A 221 10.56 24.48 1.70
C GLU A 221 10.41 23.21 0.85
N ARG A 222 10.35 22.03 1.48
CA ARG A 222 10.16 20.73 0.78
C ARG A 222 8.83 20.65 0.05
N LEU A 223 7.79 21.29 0.55
CA LEU A 223 6.46 21.26 -0.03
C LEU A 223 6.19 22.40 -1.02
N ALA A 224 7.03 23.43 -1.08
CA ALA A 224 6.79 24.65 -1.86
C ALA A 224 6.54 24.34 -3.35
N GLY A 225 7.44 23.60 -4.01
CA GLY A 225 7.31 23.26 -5.44
C GLY A 225 6.09 22.38 -5.75
N TRP A 226 5.70 21.53 -4.79
CA TRP A 226 4.49 20.71 -4.92
C TRP A 226 3.23 21.56 -4.76
N SER A 227 3.18 22.47 -3.80
CA SER A 227 2.05 23.38 -3.59
C SER A 227 1.84 24.32 -4.78
N GLU A 228 2.90 24.77 -5.45
CA GLU A 228 2.81 25.53 -6.69
C GLU A 228 2.24 24.70 -7.85
N ARG A 229 2.62 23.43 -7.95
CA ARG A 229 2.14 22.50 -8.98
C ARG A 229 0.70 22.05 -8.77
N TYR A 230 0.25 21.99 -7.51
CA TYR A 230 -1.10 21.54 -7.12
C TYR A 230 -1.79 22.62 -6.27
N PRO A 231 -2.16 23.79 -6.88
CA PRO A 231 -2.71 24.92 -6.15
C PRO A 231 -4.07 24.64 -5.51
N ASP A 232 -4.81 23.66 -6.03
CA ASP A 232 -6.13 23.26 -5.52
C ASP A 232 -6.02 22.32 -4.29
N VAL A 233 -4.83 21.85 -3.94
CA VAL A 233 -4.61 20.99 -2.77
C VAL A 233 -4.28 21.85 -1.56
N THR A 234 -5.20 21.90 -0.58
CA THR A 234 -4.93 22.55 0.70
C THR A 234 -3.99 21.70 1.54
N VAL A 235 -2.83 22.26 1.90
CA VAL A 235 -1.79 21.52 2.65
C VAL A 235 -1.75 21.98 4.10
N HIS A 236 -2.04 21.04 5.01
CA HIS A 236 -1.89 21.20 6.46
C HIS A 236 -0.56 20.62 6.91
N ARG A 237 0.34 21.48 7.40
CA ARG A 237 1.66 21.06 7.88
C ARG A 237 1.61 20.75 9.36
N HIS A 238 2.06 19.56 9.74
CA HIS A 238 2.16 19.12 11.12
C HIS A 238 3.61 18.75 11.44
N VAL A 239 4.22 19.50 12.35
CA VAL A 239 5.57 19.24 12.84
C VAL A 239 5.49 18.68 14.25
N SER A 240 6.05 17.49 14.45
CA SER A 240 6.18 16.86 15.76
C SER A 240 7.65 16.71 16.15
N PHE A 241 7.91 16.54 17.44
CA PHE A 241 9.25 16.42 17.96
C PHE A 241 9.83 15.03 17.76
N ASP A 242 9.00 13.99 17.97
CA ASP A 242 9.36 12.59 17.98
C ASP A 242 8.18 11.71 17.52
N GLN A 243 8.37 10.41 17.57
CA GLN A 243 7.33 9.39 17.34
C GLN A 243 6.54 9.56 16.03
N PRO A 244 7.22 9.67 14.86
CA PRO A 244 6.55 9.89 13.57
C PRO A 244 5.46 8.85 13.28
N ALA A 245 5.69 7.59 13.63
CA ALA A 245 4.71 6.53 13.43
C ALA A 245 3.41 6.78 14.21
N ARG A 246 3.50 7.26 15.46
CA ARG A 246 2.34 7.57 16.29
C ARG A 246 1.49 8.69 15.67
N HIS A 247 2.11 9.78 15.23
CA HIS A 247 1.38 10.90 14.62
C HIS A 247 0.74 10.52 13.29
N LEU A 248 1.39 9.66 12.50
CA LEU A 248 0.80 9.10 11.28
C LEU A 248 -0.41 8.22 11.60
N ILE A 249 -0.31 7.35 12.62
CA ILE A 249 -1.41 6.47 13.05
C ILE A 249 -2.59 7.29 13.58
N GLU A 250 -2.35 8.28 14.45
CA GLU A 250 -3.39 9.18 14.97
C GLU A 250 -4.10 9.94 13.83
N SER A 251 -3.34 10.47 12.86
CA SER A 251 -3.92 11.16 11.71
C SER A 251 -4.65 10.22 10.74
N ALA A 252 -4.24 8.96 10.68
CA ALA A 252 -4.89 7.94 9.87
C ALA A 252 -6.33 7.62 10.31
N GLU A 253 -6.70 7.90 11.57
CA GLU A 253 -8.06 7.67 12.07
C GLU A 253 -9.13 8.46 11.29
N THR A 254 -8.77 9.62 10.75
CA THR A 254 -9.66 10.47 9.95
C THR A 254 -9.33 10.50 8.47
N ALA A 255 -8.21 9.90 8.07
CA ALA A 255 -7.73 9.89 6.70
C ALA A 255 -8.50 8.91 5.80
N GLN A 256 -8.62 9.25 4.52
CA GLN A 256 -9.03 8.32 3.48
C GLN A 256 -7.84 7.54 2.88
N LEU A 257 -6.61 8.03 3.07
CA LEU A 257 -5.39 7.42 2.55
C LEU A 257 -4.17 7.87 3.36
N VAL A 258 -3.27 6.95 3.64
CA VAL A 258 -1.95 7.23 4.23
C VAL A 258 -0.86 6.88 3.20
N VAL A 259 0.11 7.77 3.01
CA VAL A 259 1.25 7.55 2.10
C VAL A 259 2.55 7.68 2.88
N VAL A 260 3.42 6.68 2.77
CA VAL A 260 4.73 6.68 3.40
C VAL A 260 5.81 6.22 2.42
N GLY A 261 7.03 6.67 2.64
CA GLY A 261 8.19 6.13 1.93
C GLY A 261 8.54 4.72 2.43
N SER A 262 9.17 3.91 1.60
CA SER A 262 9.67 2.59 2.02
C SER A 262 10.77 2.69 3.09
N HIS A 263 11.58 3.75 3.06
CA HIS A 263 12.69 4.00 4.00
C HIS A 263 12.71 5.46 4.43
N GLY A 264 13.35 5.74 5.56
CA GLY A 264 13.62 7.07 6.06
C GLY A 264 15.14 7.38 6.09
N ARG A 265 15.52 8.52 6.70
CA ARG A 265 16.91 9.00 6.82
C ARG A 265 17.83 8.04 7.56
N GLY A 266 17.32 7.23 8.49
CA GLY A 266 18.08 6.30 9.34
C GLY A 266 18.26 4.89 8.77
N GLY A 267 17.84 4.63 7.53
CA GLY A 267 17.90 3.31 6.93
C GLY A 267 19.33 2.79 6.80
N PHE A 268 19.68 1.75 7.56
CA PHE A 268 20.93 1.02 7.34
C PHE A 268 20.91 0.41 5.93
N ALA A 269 22.05 0.46 5.23
CA ALA A 269 22.21 -0.19 3.94
C ALA A 269 21.82 -1.66 4.04
N GLY A 270 20.76 -2.07 3.33
CA GLY A 270 20.22 -3.44 3.36
C GLY A 270 18.89 -3.60 4.11
N MET A 271 18.37 -2.60 4.81
CA MET A 271 17.01 -2.66 5.34
C MET A 271 15.99 -2.44 4.20
N LEU A 272 15.06 -3.36 4.05
CA LEU A 272 14.07 -3.37 2.98
C LEU A 272 12.85 -2.48 3.27
N LEU A 273 12.62 -2.14 4.52
CA LEU A 273 11.54 -1.26 4.98
C LEU A 273 11.97 -0.52 6.25
N GLY A 274 11.64 0.77 6.36
CA GLY A 274 11.92 1.60 7.52
C GLY A 274 11.03 1.25 8.72
N SER A 275 11.51 1.54 9.94
CA SER A 275 10.77 1.28 11.19
C SER A 275 9.42 2.00 11.24
N VAL A 276 9.36 3.26 10.81
CA VAL A 276 8.13 4.06 10.75
C VAL A 276 7.13 3.42 9.81
N SER A 277 7.55 3.14 8.56
CA SER A 277 6.68 2.55 7.53
C SER A 277 6.17 1.17 7.94
N SER A 278 7.04 0.36 8.57
CA SER A 278 6.65 -0.95 9.12
C SER A 278 5.62 -0.80 10.25
N THR A 279 5.85 0.10 11.21
CA THR A 279 4.92 0.31 12.33
C THR A 279 3.57 0.82 11.84
N VAL A 280 3.57 1.80 10.92
CA VAL A 280 2.34 2.35 10.33
C VAL A 280 1.59 1.27 9.57
N ALA A 281 2.25 0.47 8.74
CA ALA A 281 1.63 -0.60 7.94
C ALA A 281 0.93 -1.68 8.79
N HIS A 282 1.38 -1.90 10.03
CA HIS A 282 0.75 -2.85 10.95
C HIS A 282 -0.37 -2.24 11.80
N ALA A 283 -0.39 -0.92 11.97
CA ALA A 283 -1.27 -0.26 12.93
C ALA A 283 -2.43 0.52 12.31
N VAL A 284 -2.28 1.01 11.06
CA VAL A 284 -3.36 1.77 10.41
C VAL A 284 -4.41 0.84 9.81
N HIS A 285 -5.65 1.30 9.81
CA HIS A 285 -6.77 0.63 9.15
C HIS A 285 -7.21 1.33 7.87
N ALA A 286 -6.82 2.59 7.68
CA ALA A 286 -7.03 3.29 6.42
C ALA A 286 -6.22 2.65 5.28
N PRO A 287 -6.67 2.72 4.02
CA PRO A 287 -5.86 2.40 2.87
C PRO A 287 -4.47 3.06 2.96
N MET A 288 -3.42 2.31 2.66
CA MET A 288 -2.06 2.80 2.78
C MET A 288 -1.26 2.53 1.51
N ILE A 289 -0.51 3.54 1.03
CA ILE A 289 0.47 3.37 -0.04
C ILE A 289 1.88 3.45 0.54
N VAL A 290 2.69 2.45 0.27
CA VAL A 290 4.14 2.48 0.49
C VAL A 290 4.81 2.87 -0.83
N ALA A 291 5.41 4.06 -0.87
CA ALA A 291 6.14 4.56 -2.03
C ALA A 291 7.46 3.81 -2.17
N ARG A 292 7.64 3.17 -3.32
CA ARG A 292 8.85 2.45 -3.69
C ARG A 292 9.28 2.84 -5.10
N GLN A 293 10.58 2.77 -5.33
CA GLN A 293 11.19 2.92 -6.65
C GLN A 293 11.95 1.64 -6.99
N SER A 294 11.91 1.26 -8.26
CA SER A 294 12.73 0.18 -8.82
C SER A 294 14.22 0.48 -8.71
#